data_61a2c6dc7ef8422eaa98946d33bc3e7b
#
_entry.id   61a2c6dc7ef8422eaa98946d33bc3e7b
#
_cell.length_a   1.000
_cell.length_b   1.000
_cell.length_c   1.000
_cell.angle_alpha   90.00
_cell.angle_beta   90.00
_cell.angle_gamma   90.00
#
_symmetry.space_group_name_H-M   'P 1'
#
loop_
_entity.id
_entity.type
_entity.pdbx_description
1 polymer ?
#
loop_
_entity_poly.entity_id
_entity_poly.type
_entity_poly.pdbx_seq_one_letter_code
_entity_poly.pdbx_strand_id
1 'polypeptide(L)'
;MIADTSAWIDLLNGNRTAIADRLAEAIQEGDPVLVPGLVLSEVLQGLRTEADAARIGDLMTAFPAPPELDTDDYRKAAALYRSCRTRGMTPSSTIDCLLAQQCLMLNVPILARDRDYEAIARVAPLRLA
;
A
#
# COMPACT_ATOMS: atom_id res chain seq x y z
N MET A 1 -0.93 -4.52 9.08
CA MET A 1 -0.99 -3.31 8.21
C MET A 1 -0.58 -3.65 6.80
N ILE A 2 -0.98 -2.83 5.86
CA ILE A 2 -0.40 -2.79 4.52
C ILE A 2 0.43 -1.50 4.43
N ALA A 3 1.68 -1.61 3.98
CA ALA A 3 2.51 -0.45 3.66
C ALA A 3 2.48 -0.24 2.14
N ASP A 4 2.23 0.99 1.70
CA ASP A 4 2.24 1.28 0.28
C ASP A 4 3.66 1.31 -0.29
N THR A 5 3.76 1.47 -1.58
CA THR A 5 5.03 1.44 -2.31
C THR A 5 6.04 2.47 -1.77
N SER A 6 5.58 3.67 -1.39
CA SER A 6 6.47 4.74 -0.91
C SER A 6 7.19 4.35 0.38
N ALA A 7 6.52 3.68 1.30
CA ALA A 7 7.12 3.22 2.55
C ALA A 7 8.21 2.17 2.29
N TRP A 8 7.93 1.21 1.40
CA TRP A 8 8.90 0.18 1.04
C TRP A 8 10.11 0.77 0.33
N ILE A 9 9.90 1.68 -0.63
CA ILE A 9 11.00 2.32 -1.37
C ILE A 9 11.90 3.10 -0.40
N ASP A 10 11.33 3.89 0.49
CA ASP A 10 12.11 4.63 1.48
C ASP A 10 12.93 3.69 2.38
N LEU A 11 12.30 2.62 2.87
CA LEU A 11 12.99 1.64 3.72
C LEU A 11 14.13 0.95 2.98
N LEU A 12 13.89 0.47 1.77
CA LEU A 12 14.89 -0.25 0.97
C LEU A 12 16.05 0.64 0.52
N ASN A 13 15.79 1.94 0.32
CA ASN A 13 16.83 2.92 -0.03
C ASN A 13 17.60 3.46 1.19
N GLY A 14 17.23 3.05 2.39
CA GLY A 14 17.86 3.56 3.61
C GLY A 14 17.47 4.99 3.98
N ASN A 15 16.39 5.52 3.41
CA ASN A 15 15.88 6.84 3.74
C ASN A 15 15.24 6.82 5.13
N ARG A 16 15.61 7.83 5.95
CA ARG A 16 15.11 7.94 7.32
C ARG A 16 13.87 8.85 7.36
N THR A 17 12.76 8.34 6.80
CA THR A 17 11.47 9.01 6.83
C THR A 17 10.58 8.40 7.92
N ALA A 18 9.56 9.15 8.36
CA ALA A 18 8.65 8.66 9.40
C ALA A 18 7.95 7.35 8.98
N ILE A 19 7.56 7.23 7.70
CA ILE A 19 6.92 5.99 7.22
C ILE A 19 7.91 4.82 7.12
N ALA A 20 9.16 5.06 6.71
CA ALA A 20 10.19 4.02 6.68
C ALA A 20 10.53 3.54 8.09
N ASP A 21 10.68 4.46 9.03
CA ASP A 21 10.96 4.14 10.43
C ASP A 21 9.78 3.36 11.05
N ARG A 22 8.54 3.75 10.77
CA ARG A 22 7.35 3.04 11.24
C ARG A 22 7.26 1.62 10.66
N LEU A 23 7.59 1.45 9.36
CA LEU A 23 7.62 0.13 8.74
C LEU A 23 8.71 -0.76 9.36
N ALA A 24 9.91 -0.22 9.54
CA ALA A 24 11.02 -0.93 10.17
C ALA A 24 10.66 -1.37 11.60
N GLU A 25 10.05 -0.49 12.37
CA GLU A 25 9.58 -0.79 13.73
C GLU A 25 8.58 -1.94 13.73
N ALA A 26 7.57 -1.89 12.86
CA ALA A 26 6.57 -2.96 12.75
C ALA A 26 7.22 -4.31 12.42
N ILE A 27 8.19 -4.32 11.50
CA ILE A 27 8.91 -5.55 11.13
C ILE A 27 9.72 -6.07 12.32
N GLN A 28 10.43 -5.19 13.04
CA GLN A 28 11.25 -5.57 14.19
C GLN A 28 10.41 -6.11 15.35
N GLU A 29 9.23 -5.55 15.56
CA GLU A 29 8.31 -5.97 16.62
C GLU A 29 7.52 -7.23 16.28
N GLY A 30 7.61 -7.70 15.02
CA GLY A 30 6.86 -8.86 14.55
C GLY A 30 5.38 -8.57 14.29
N ASP A 31 5.01 -7.31 14.12
CA ASP A 31 3.65 -6.92 13.75
C ASP A 31 3.32 -7.46 12.35
N PRO A 32 2.06 -7.87 12.11
CA PRO A 32 1.68 -8.34 10.78
C PRO A 32 1.82 -7.24 9.73
N VAL A 33 2.70 -7.48 8.75
CA VAL A 33 2.87 -6.62 7.57
C VAL A 33 2.52 -7.46 6.34
N LEU A 34 1.53 -7.02 5.58
CA LEU A 34 1.08 -7.69 4.36
C LEU A 34 1.65 -6.98 3.14
N VAL A 35 2.10 -7.76 2.15
CA VAL A 35 2.63 -7.24 0.89
C VAL A 35 1.69 -7.64 -0.24
N PRO A 36 0.80 -6.73 -0.71
CA PRO A 36 -0.03 -6.98 -1.87
C PRO A 36 0.80 -7.13 -3.15
N GLY A 37 0.30 -7.92 -4.10
CA GLY A 37 0.93 -8.03 -5.42
C GLY A 37 1.07 -6.69 -6.14
N LEU A 38 0.14 -5.77 -5.95
CA LEU A 38 0.22 -4.40 -6.48
C LEU A 38 1.47 -3.67 -5.98
N VAL A 39 1.75 -3.74 -4.69
CA VAL A 39 2.93 -3.11 -4.09
C VAL A 39 4.20 -3.80 -4.55
N LEU A 40 4.21 -5.13 -4.59
CA LEU A 40 5.36 -5.90 -5.10
C LEU A 40 5.70 -5.46 -6.53
N SER A 41 4.72 -5.36 -7.41
CA SER A 41 4.93 -4.93 -8.80
C SER A 41 5.48 -3.52 -8.88
N GLU A 42 4.95 -2.58 -8.12
CA GLU A 42 5.42 -1.19 -8.14
C GLU A 42 6.85 -1.05 -7.62
N VAL A 43 7.22 -1.80 -6.59
CA VAL A 43 8.59 -1.77 -6.07
C VAL A 43 9.56 -2.37 -7.08
N LEU A 44 9.25 -3.56 -7.61
CA LEU A 44 10.16 -4.28 -8.52
C LEU A 44 10.34 -3.57 -9.85
N GLN A 45 9.31 -2.91 -10.40
CA GLN A 45 9.42 -2.18 -11.66
C GLN A 45 10.40 -1.01 -11.59
N GLY A 46 10.65 -0.47 -10.41
CA GLY A 46 11.61 0.62 -10.20
C GLY A 46 13.06 0.19 -10.10
N LEU A 47 13.34 -1.10 -10.02
CA LEU A 47 14.70 -1.63 -9.91
C LEU A 47 15.33 -1.76 -11.28
N ARG A 48 16.66 -1.54 -11.35
CA ARG A 48 17.37 -1.42 -12.64
C ARG A 48 18.07 -2.70 -13.08
N THR A 49 18.33 -3.62 -12.15
CA THR A 49 19.05 -4.87 -12.47
C THR A 49 18.20 -6.08 -12.12
N GLU A 50 18.38 -7.16 -12.89
CA GLU A 50 17.72 -8.43 -12.60
C GLU A 50 18.16 -9.00 -11.23
N ALA A 51 19.42 -8.79 -10.85
CA ALA A 51 19.94 -9.24 -9.57
C ALA A 51 19.22 -8.56 -8.40
N ASP A 52 19.02 -7.24 -8.47
CA ASP A 52 18.30 -6.49 -7.44
C ASP A 52 16.81 -6.87 -7.42
N ALA A 53 16.20 -7.03 -8.60
CA ALA A 53 14.80 -7.45 -8.69
C ALA A 53 14.59 -8.82 -8.05
N ALA A 54 15.48 -9.78 -8.29
CA ALA A 54 15.41 -11.10 -7.67
C ALA A 54 15.59 -11.02 -6.15
N ARG A 55 16.60 -10.29 -5.68
CA ARG A 55 16.90 -10.15 -4.25
C ARG A 55 15.78 -9.48 -3.49
N ILE A 56 15.27 -8.36 -3.99
CA ILE A 56 14.17 -7.62 -3.34
C ILE A 56 12.85 -8.39 -3.46
N GLY A 57 12.61 -9.04 -4.60
CA GLY A 57 11.45 -9.91 -4.79
C GLY A 57 11.40 -11.04 -3.76
N ASP A 58 12.53 -11.73 -3.53
CA ASP A 58 12.62 -12.79 -2.52
C ASP A 58 12.40 -12.24 -1.10
N LEU A 59 12.97 -11.07 -0.81
CA LEU A 59 12.79 -10.43 0.50
C LEU A 59 11.33 -10.08 0.75
N MET A 60 10.65 -9.47 -0.22
CA MET A 60 9.27 -9.02 -0.06
C MET A 60 8.28 -10.19 -0.07
N THR A 61 8.52 -11.24 -0.83
CA THR A 61 7.66 -12.43 -0.86
C THR A 61 7.81 -13.34 0.37
N ALA A 62 8.77 -13.06 1.24
CA ALA A 62 8.81 -13.67 2.58
C ALA A 62 7.70 -13.15 3.50
N PHE A 63 7.12 -11.99 3.20
CA PHE A 63 5.97 -11.47 3.92
C PHE A 63 4.67 -12.05 3.36
N PRO A 64 3.63 -12.23 4.20
CA PRO A 64 2.35 -12.73 3.71
C PRO A 64 1.68 -11.72 2.77
N ALA A 65 0.96 -12.22 1.78
CA ALA A 65 0.14 -11.42 0.89
C ALA A 65 -1.32 -11.40 1.38
N PRO A 66 -2.04 -10.28 1.18
CA PRO A 66 -3.48 -10.29 1.41
C PRO A 66 -4.20 -11.13 0.35
N PRO A 67 -5.45 -11.57 0.61
CA PRO A 67 -6.26 -12.20 -0.41
C PRO A 67 -6.40 -11.32 -1.65
N GLU A 68 -6.48 -11.95 -2.83
CA GLU A 68 -6.69 -11.22 -4.08
C GLU A 68 -8.06 -10.53 -4.09
N LEU A 69 -8.13 -9.40 -4.79
CA LEU A 69 -9.38 -8.67 -5.00
C LEU A 69 -10.26 -9.44 -6.00
N ASP A 70 -11.55 -9.52 -5.71
CA ASP A 70 -12.55 -10.03 -6.63
C ASP A 70 -13.23 -8.89 -7.43
N THR A 71 -14.17 -9.25 -8.31
CA THR A 71 -14.87 -8.27 -9.14
C THR A 71 -15.64 -7.24 -8.30
N ASP A 72 -16.24 -7.66 -7.20
CA ASP A 72 -16.98 -6.75 -6.32
C ASP A 72 -16.02 -5.75 -5.64
N ASP A 73 -14.83 -6.20 -5.24
CA ASP A 73 -13.81 -5.32 -4.68
C ASP A 73 -13.34 -4.27 -5.68
N TYR A 74 -13.16 -4.64 -6.95
CA TYR A 74 -12.82 -3.67 -7.99
C TYR A 74 -13.92 -2.63 -8.19
N ARG A 75 -15.19 -3.04 -8.14
CA ARG A 75 -16.31 -2.09 -8.16
C ARG A 75 -16.31 -1.15 -6.98
N LYS A 76 -16.02 -1.65 -5.79
CA LYS A 76 -15.91 -0.85 -4.57
C LYS A 76 -14.75 0.14 -4.64
N ALA A 77 -13.60 -0.29 -5.16
CA ALA A 77 -12.47 0.61 -5.37
C ALA A 77 -12.81 1.75 -6.34
N ALA A 78 -13.52 1.46 -7.42
CA ALA A 78 -14.01 2.48 -8.35
C ALA A 78 -15.00 3.45 -7.66
N ALA A 79 -15.82 2.95 -6.76
CA ALA A 79 -16.73 3.78 -5.98
C ALA A 79 -15.99 4.72 -5.02
N LEU A 80 -14.89 4.28 -4.41
CA LEU A 80 -14.01 5.14 -3.62
C LEU A 80 -13.47 6.31 -4.45
N TYR A 81 -12.99 6.01 -5.65
CA TYR A 81 -12.51 7.04 -6.57
C TYR A 81 -13.59 8.09 -6.88
N ARG A 82 -14.79 7.62 -7.26
CA ARG A 82 -15.92 8.51 -7.57
C ARG A 82 -16.33 9.35 -6.36
N SER A 83 -16.35 8.78 -5.16
CA SER A 83 -16.71 9.49 -3.93
C SER A 83 -15.71 10.60 -3.61
N CYS A 84 -14.42 10.35 -3.78
CA CYS A 84 -13.38 11.37 -3.64
C CYS A 84 -13.55 12.47 -4.69
N ARG A 85 -13.76 12.09 -5.95
CA ARG A 85 -13.95 13.05 -7.04
C ARG A 85 -15.15 13.97 -6.81
N THR A 86 -16.26 13.43 -6.31
CA THR A 86 -17.46 14.21 -5.99
C THR A 86 -17.17 15.29 -4.94
N ARG A 87 -16.22 15.04 -4.04
CA ARG A 87 -15.80 15.99 -3.02
C ARG A 87 -14.64 16.90 -3.46
N GLY A 88 -14.25 16.86 -4.74
CA GLY A 88 -13.13 17.65 -5.26
C GLY A 88 -11.76 17.14 -4.86
N MET A 89 -11.65 15.88 -4.41
CA MET A 89 -10.41 15.27 -3.96
C MET A 89 -10.06 14.07 -4.85
N THR A 90 -9.89 14.30 -6.16
CA THR A 90 -9.64 13.22 -7.12
C THR A 90 -8.33 12.51 -6.81
N PRO A 91 -8.34 11.18 -6.55
CA PRO A 91 -7.10 10.42 -6.35
C PRO A 91 -6.21 10.45 -7.60
N SER A 92 -4.90 10.48 -7.40
CA SER A 92 -3.93 10.50 -8.50
C SER A 92 -3.74 9.13 -9.15
N SER A 93 -4.13 8.05 -8.46
CA SER A 93 -3.89 6.68 -8.89
C SER A 93 -5.06 5.76 -8.57
N THR A 94 -5.42 4.91 -9.55
CA THR A 94 -6.35 3.79 -9.33
C THR A 94 -5.79 2.79 -8.32
N ILE A 95 -4.47 2.60 -8.29
CA ILE A 95 -3.81 1.66 -7.38
C ILE A 95 -4.05 2.03 -5.93
N ASP A 96 -4.06 3.32 -5.58
CA ASP A 96 -4.34 3.77 -4.22
C ASP A 96 -5.74 3.36 -3.76
N CYS A 97 -6.72 3.44 -4.65
CA CYS A 97 -8.08 2.99 -4.35
C CYS A 97 -8.16 1.46 -4.20
N LEU A 98 -7.40 0.71 -4.98
CA LEU A 98 -7.32 -0.76 -4.87
C LEU A 98 -6.65 -1.17 -3.55
N LEU A 99 -5.56 -0.53 -3.17
CA LEU A 99 -4.88 -0.80 -1.89
C LEU A 99 -5.78 -0.43 -0.71
N ALA A 100 -6.46 0.72 -0.79
CA ALA A 100 -7.42 1.12 0.22
C ALA A 100 -8.55 0.10 0.37
N GLN A 101 -9.07 -0.45 -0.74
CA GLN A 101 -10.09 -1.47 -0.70
C GLN A 101 -9.59 -2.76 -0.02
N GLN A 102 -8.34 -3.17 -0.27
CA GLN A 102 -7.76 -4.31 0.44
C GLN A 102 -7.69 -4.06 1.95
N CYS A 103 -7.28 -2.87 2.34
CA CYS A 103 -7.24 -2.49 3.76
C CYS A 103 -8.65 -2.50 4.40
N LEU A 104 -9.65 -1.98 3.69
CA LEU A 104 -11.03 -1.96 4.16
C LEU A 104 -11.60 -3.37 4.30
N MET A 105 -11.36 -4.23 3.32
CA MET A 105 -11.82 -5.62 3.31
C MET A 105 -11.24 -6.41 4.50
N LEU A 106 -9.98 -6.16 4.83
CA LEU A 106 -9.28 -6.86 5.91
C LEU A 106 -9.35 -6.14 7.26
N ASN A 107 -9.89 -4.92 7.28
CA ASN A 107 -9.90 -4.05 8.45
C ASN A 107 -8.49 -3.84 9.03
N VAL A 108 -7.53 -3.58 8.15
CA VAL A 108 -6.15 -3.25 8.53
C VAL A 108 -5.81 -1.82 8.12
N PRO A 109 -4.88 -1.15 8.82
CA PRO A 109 -4.47 0.20 8.45
C PRO A 109 -3.52 0.20 7.25
N ILE A 110 -3.49 1.34 6.56
CA ILE A 110 -2.52 1.64 5.49
C ILE A 110 -1.41 2.55 6.04
N LEU A 111 -0.17 2.21 5.75
CA LEU A 111 0.99 3.08 6.03
C LEU A 111 1.45 3.71 4.72
N ALA A 112 1.25 5.01 4.59
CA ALA A 112 1.53 5.75 3.37
C ALA A 112 1.81 7.22 3.66
N ARG A 113 2.50 7.87 2.71
CA ARG A 113 2.75 9.31 2.73
C ARG A 113 1.73 10.08 1.88
N ASP A 114 1.04 9.41 0.98
CA ASP A 114 0.21 10.00 -0.05
C ASP A 114 -1.08 10.61 0.52
N ARG A 115 -1.41 11.83 0.07
CA ARG A 115 -2.66 12.52 0.39
C ARG A 115 -3.90 11.78 -0.07
N ASP A 116 -3.78 10.93 -1.09
CA ASP A 116 -4.90 10.17 -1.63
C ASP A 116 -5.52 9.27 -0.57
N TYR A 117 -4.72 8.70 0.33
CA TYR A 117 -5.25 7.90 1.44
C TYR A 117 -5.96 8.74 2.49
N GLU A 118 -5.51 9.97 2.71
CA GLU A 118 -6.24 10.91 3.58
C GLU A 118 -7.61 11.25 2.99
N ALA A 119 -7.66 11.50 1.67
CA ALA A 119 -8.91 11.75 0.96
C ALA A 119 -9.86 10.54 1.05
N ILE A 120 -9.36 9.34 0.83
CA ILE A 120 -10.14 8.11 0.93
C ILE A 120 -10.66 7.90 2.36
N ALA A 121 -9.86 8.21 3.38
CA ALA A 121 -10.26 8.10 4.77
C ALA A 121 -11.43 9.03 5.14
N ARG A 122 -11.68 10.08 4.35
CA ARG A 122 -12.84 10.97 4.53
C ARG A 122 -14.15 10.40 3.98
N VAL A 123 -14.08 9.45 3.07
CA VAL A 123 -15.27 8.85 2.41
C VAL A 123 -15.49 7.39 2.80
N ALA A 124 -14.55 6.77 3.49
CA ALA A 124 -14.63 5.37 3.91
C ALA A 124 -13.87 5.17 5.24
N PRO A 125 -14.17 4.11 6.02
CA PRO A 125 -13.54 3.87 7.32
C PRO A 125 -12.12 3.31 7.18
N LEU A 126 -11.28 3.93 6.35
CA LEU A 126 -9.88 3.58 6.19
C LEU A 126 -9.08 4.14 7.36
N ARG A 127 -8.28 3.30 8.00
CA ARG A 127 -7.38 3.72 9.07
C ARG A 127 -5.99 3.99 8.51
N LEU A 128 -5.42 5.11 8.91
CA LEU A 128 -4.04 5.48 8.57
C LEU A 128 -3.12 5.03 9.71
N ALA A 129 -2.04 4.36 9.35
CA ALA A 129 -1.08 3.86 10.33
C ALA A 129 -0.12 4.93 10.82
#